data_ab547d2ab2d289bc1f032bddea8c56d5
#
_entry.id   ab547d2ab2d289bc1f032bddea8c56d5
#
_cell.length_a   1.000
_cell.length_b   1.000
_cell.length_c   1.000
_cell.angle_alpha   90.00
_cell.angle_beta   90.00
_cell.angle_gamma   90.00
#
_symmetry.space_group_name_H-M   'P 1'
#
loop_
_entity.id
_entity.type
_entity.pdbx_description
1 polymer ?
#
loop_
_entity_poly.entity_id
_entity_poly.type
_entity_poly.pdbx_seq_one_letter_code
_entity_poly.pdbx_strand_id
1 'polypeptide(L)'
;MIANLQSLTMSPAEYFVWEADQDTKYEYENGKIIAMTGGTIPHSQISANLAALLIPHLRGKGCKVAVSDAKVTTKSGKYYYPDLVVSCDERDRFARDFLQYPSLIAEVLSPATEARDRGIKQQHYMLIETLQTYILITPERPRIEIYQRRSDLAWEYLSLAIEPTDLVENDPEIHITSLNLTFSLSIIYENINFPSETNAL
;
A
#
# COMPACT_ATOMS: atom_id res chain seq x y z
N MET A 1 -26.98 14.75 10.36
CA MET A 1 -27.04 15.14 8.92
C MET A 1 -25.71 14.76 8.31
N ILE A 2 -25.68 13.71 7.49
CA ILE A 2 -24.49 13.35 6.72
C ILE A 2 -24.46 14.37 5.57
N ALA A 3 -23.61 15.39 5.70
CA ALA A 3 -23.38 16.33 4.62
C ALA A 3 -22.86 15.53 3.42
N ASN A 4 -23.45 15.75 2.25
CA ASN A 4 -23.05 15.10 1.02
C ASN A 4 -21.67 15.66 0.59
N LEU A 5 -20.59 15.05 1.12
CA LEU A 5 -19.20 15.44 0.90
C LEU A 5 -18.76 15.30 -0.58
N GLN A 6 -19.61 14.69 -1.43
CA GLN A 6 -19.33 14.48 -2.86
C GLN A 6 -19.34 15.78 -3.69
N SER A 7 -19.75 16.92 -3.14
CA SER A 7 -19.81 18.20 -3.86
C SER A 7 -18.71 19.21 -3.48
N LEU A 8 -17.88 18.92 -2.50
CA LEU A 8 -16.78 19.80 -2.12
C LEU A 8 -15.61 19.60 -3.10
N THR A 9 -15.38 20.61 -3.93
CA THR A 9 -14.16 20.72 -4.72
C THR A 9 -13.24 21.71 -4.00
N MET A 10 -12.06 21.28 -3.63
CA MET A 10 -11.07 22.10 -2.94
C MET A 10 -9.69 21.95 -3.59
N SER A 11 -8.87 22.98 -3.44
CA SER A 11 -7.45 22.90 -3.81
C SER A 11 -6.68 22.02 -2.81
N PRO A 12 -5.47 21.56 -3.16
CA PRO A 12 -4.63 20.82 -2.22
C PRO A 12 -4.37 21.58 -0.91
N ALA A 13 -4.17 22.89 -0.96
CA ALA A 13 -3.91 23.68 0.23
C ALA A 13 -5.15 23.75 1.17
N GLU A 14 -6.34 23.92 0.59
CA GLU A 14 -7.60 23.87 1.33
C GLU A 14 -7.85 22.48 1.93
N TYR A 15 -7.50 21.41 1.19
CA TYR A 15 -7.60 20.03 1.67
C TYR A 15 -6.76 19.81 2.94
N PHE A 16 -5.49 20.25 2.95
CA PHE A 16 -4.64 20.07 4.14
C PHE A 16 -5.16 20.81 5.37
N VAL A 17 -5.65 22.05 5.19
CA VAL A 17 -6.25 22.81 6.28
C VAL A 17 -7.52 22.14 6.79
N TRP A 18 -8.37 21.72 5.87
CA TRP A 18 -9.64 21.06 6.20
C TRP A 18 -9.43 19.70 6.88
N GLU A 19 -8.51 18.87 6.33
CA GLU A 19 -8.28 17.52 6.86
C GLU A 19 -7.67 17.51 8.26
N ALA A 20 -6.85 18.52 8.59
CA ALA A 20 -6.24 18.64 9.92
C ALA A 20 -7.28 18.72 11.07
N ASP A 21 -8.50 19.16 10.77
CA ASP A 21 -9.61 19.27 11.71
C ASP A 21 -10.56 18.08 11.68
N GLN A 22 -10.24 17.02 10.91
CA GLN A 22 -11.11 15.84 10.79
C GLN A 22 -10.64 14.70 11.69
N ASP A 23 -11.60 13.98 12.29
CA ASP A 23 -11.34 12.74 13.05
C ASP A 23 -11.05 11.54 12.13
N THR A 24 -11.43 11.64 10.86
CA THR A 24 -11.25 10.60 9.83
C THR A 24 -10.27 11.08 8.78
N LYS A 25 -9.42 10.18 8.27
CA LYS A 25 -8.52 10.47 7.16
C LYS A 25 -9.26 10.47 5.83
N TYR A 26 -8.81 11.33 4.95
CA TYR A 26 -9.38 11.47 3.61
C TYR A 26 -8.27 11.51 2.56
N GLU A 27 -8.44 10.73 1.50
CA GLU A 27 -7.63 10.87 0.29
C GLU A 27 -8.11 12.06 -0.53
N TYR A 28 -7.20 12.67 -1.28
CA TYR A 28 -7.49 13.78 -2.16
C TYR A 28 -7.21 13.44 -3.62
N GLU A 29 -8.20 13.66 -4.48
CA GLU A 29 -8.09 13.37 -5.91
C GLU A 29 -8.80 14.44 -6.75
N ASN A 30 -8.03 15.32 -7.41
CA ASN A 30 -8.56 16.35 -8.32
C ASN A 30 -9.69 17.21 -7.71
N GLY A 31 -9.52 17.65 -6.48
CA GLY A 31 -10.52 18.46 -5.76
C GLY A 31 -11.55 17.64 -4.99
N LYS A 32 -11.62 16.33 -5.19
CA LYS A 32 -12.52 15.44 -4.45
C LYS A 32 -11.82 14.87 -3.23
N ILE A 33 -12.56 14.75 -2.14
CA ILE A 33 -12.13 14.07 -0.92
C ILE A 33 -12.84 12.73 -0.80
N ILE A 34 -12.12 11.71 -0.38
CA ILE A 34 -12.60 10.33 -0.29
C ILE A 34 -12.25 9.83 1.11
N ALA A 35 -13.29 9.57 1.92
CA ALA A 35 -13.09 9.07 3.27
C ALA A 35 -12.43 7.69 3.25
N MET A 36 -11.44 7.49 4.11
CA MET A 36 -10.87 6.18 4.34
C MET A 36 -11.77 5.38 5.27
N THR A 37 -11.98 4.12 4.93
CA THR A 37 -12.67 3.15 5.79
C THR A 37 -11.63 2.35 6.58
N GLY A 38 -11.97 1.96 7.81
CA GLY A 38 -11.12 1.09 8.62
C GLY A 38 -10.94 -0.29 7.96
N GLY A 39 -9.77 -0.88 8.17
CA GLY A 39 -9.47 -2.25 7.72
C GLY A 39 -9.92 -3.31 8.73
N THR A 40 -9.92 -4.58 8.30
CA THR A 40 -10.15 -5.75 9.15
C THR A 40 -8.89 -6.11 9.94
N ILE A 41 -9.00 -7.03 10.92
CA ILE A 41 -7.83 -7.54 11.64
C ILE A 41 -6.83 -8.22 10.70
N PRO A 42 -7.23 -9.11 9.77
CA PRO A 42 -6.30 -9.67 8.78
C PRO A 42 -5.58 -8.60 7.94
N HIS A 43 -6.29 -7.57 7.49
CA HIS A 43 -5.70 -6.45 6.76
C HIS A 43 -4.59 -5.76 7.59
N SER A 44 -4.86 -5.44 8.84
CA SER A 44 -3.88 -4.80 9.73
C SER A 44 -2.70 -5.72 10.05
N GLN A 45 -2.96 -7.03 10.25
CA GLN A 45 -1.91 -8.02 10.53
C GLN A 45 -0.96 -8.18 9.35
N ILE A 46 -1.47 -8.24 8.12
CA ILE A 46 -0.65 -8.31 6.89
C ILE A 46 0.24 -7.07 6.76
N SER A 47 -0.32 -5.88 7.00
CA SER A 47 0.46 -4.63 6.97
C SER A 47 1.57 -4.65 8.03
N ALA A 48 1.29 -5.17 9.22
CA ALA A 48 2.25 -5.32 10.30
C ALA A 48 3.35 -6.34 9.97
N ASN A 49 3.00 -7.50 9.40
CA ASN A 49 3.95 -8.54 8.98
C ASN A 49 4.91 -8.01 7.92
N LEU A 50 4.38 -7.30 6.90
CA LEU A 50 5.21 -6.67 5.88
C LEU A 50 6.14 -5.60 6.48
N ALA A 51 5.67 -4.79 7.41
CA ALA A 51 6.50 -3.82 8.11
C ALA A 51 7.58 -4.50 8.95
N ALA A 52 7.23 -5.57 9.68
CA ALA A 52 8.18 -6.35 10.49
C ALA A 52 9.30 -6.97 9.64
N LEU A 53 9.01 -7.34 8.39
CA LEU A 53 9.99 -7.81 7.43
C LEU A 53 10.90 -6.66 6.91
N LEU A 54 10.31 -5.52 6.56
CA LEU A 54 11.02 -4.42 5.88
C LEU A 54 11.87 -3.58 6.84
N ILE A 55 11.37 -3.29 8.05
CA ILE A 55 12.06 -2.41 9.00
C ILE A 55 13.46 -2.93 9.39
N PRO A 56 13.66 -4.19 9.78
CA PRO A 56 14.99 -4.71 10.08
C PRO A 56 15.90 -4.71 8.85
N HIS A 57 15.39 -5.08 7.69
CA HIS A 57 16.14 -5.13 6.43
C HIS A 57 16.66 -3.74 6.00
N LEU A 58 15.87 -2.69 6.24
CA LEU A 58 16.19 -1.32 5.84
C LEU A 58 16.87 -0.50 6.93
N ARG A 59 17.11 -1.10 8.11
CA ARG A 59 17.76 -0.42 9.23
C ARG A 59 19.16 0.05 8.85
N GLY A 60 19.46 1.32 9.13
CA GLY A 60 20.76 1.93 8.82
C GLY A 60 20.93 2.36 7.35
N LYS A 61 19.96 2.10 6.49
CA LYS A 61 20.02 2.50 5.06
C LYS A 61 19.40 3.89 4.77
N GLY A 62 18.99 4.63 5.81
CA GLY A 62 18.38 5.96 5.66
C GLY A 62 16.93 5.91 5.16
N CYS A 63 16.31 4.73 5.06
CA CYS A 63 14.95 4.56 4.59
C CYS A 63 13.92 4.82 5.69
N LYS A 64 12.75 5.34 5.30
CA LYS A 64 11.54 5.39 6.09
C LYS A 64 10.63 4.25 5.68
N VAL A 65 10.08 3.53 6.65
CA VAL A 65 8.98 2.58 6.47
C VAL A 65 7.82 3.12 7.28
N ALA A 66 6.71 3.44 6.63
CA ALA A 66 5.53 3.96 7.30
C ALA A 66 4.30 3.11 6.94
N VAL A 67 3.37 2.95 7.90
CA VAL A 67 2.19 2.11 7.78
C VAL A 67 0.95 2.98 8.02
N SER A 68 -0.04 2.88 7.14
CA SER A 68 -1.40 3.42 7.24
C SER A 68 -1.56 4.94 7.41
N ASP A 69 -0.62 5.63 8.04
CA ASP A 69 -0.78 7.04 8.45
C ASP A 69 0.04 8.02 7.61
N ALA A 70 0.86 7.54 6.70
CA ALA A 70 1.70 8.38 5.86
C ALA A 70 1.04 8.64 4.50
N LYS A 71 0.82 9.91 4.19
CA LYS A 71 0.39 10.30 2.85
C LYS A 71 1.51 10.14 1.84
N VAL A 72 1.13 9.79 0.62
CA VAL A 72 1.98 9.85 -0.56
C VAL A 72 1.38 10.83 -1.55
N THR A 73 2.18 11.77 -2.04
CA THR A 73 1.75 12.63 -3.15
C THR A 73 2.18 12.04 -4.49
N THR A 74 1.34 12.23 -5.48
CA THR A 74 1.62 11.85 -6.87
C THR A 74 2.09 13.04 -7.69
N LYS A 75 2.70 12.80 -8.85
CA LYS A 75 3.15 13.86 -9.78
C LYS A 75 2.03 14.82 -10.20
N SER A 76 0.78 14.36 -10.17
CA SER A 76 -0.41 15.13 -10.51
C SER A 76 -1.11 15.79 -9.30
N GLY A 77 -0.45 15.85 -8.14
CA GLY A 77 -0.97 16.55 -6.96
C GLY A 77 -2.16 15.85 -6.28
N LYS A 78 -2.21 14.53 -6.36
CA LYS A 78 -3.14 13.71 -5.58
C LYS A 78 -2.46 13.22 -4.32
N TYR A 79 -3.22 12.96 -3.27
CA TYR A 79 -2.72 12.50 -1.97
C TYR A 79 -3.47 11.25 -1.55
N TYR A 80 -2.73 10.16 -1.37
CA TYR A 80 -3.24 8.87 -0.96
C TYR A 80 -2.58 8.40 0.32
N TYR A 81 -3.24 7.51 1.05
CA TYR A 81 -2.70 6.84 2.23
C TYR A 81 -2.52 5.35 1.90
N PRO A 82 -1.37 4.92 1.40
CA PRO A 82 -1.11 3.50 1.23
C PRO A 82 -1.02 2.78 2.57
N ASP A 83 -1.35 1.49 2.58
CA ASP A 83 -1.24 0.67 3.77
C ASP A 83 0.20 0.54 4.26
N LEU A 84 1.16 0.52 3.32
CA LEU A 84 2.59 0.60 3.63
C LEU A 84 3.33 1.36 2.53
N VAL A 85 4.29 2.19 2.95
CA VAL A 85 5.17 2.92 2.04
C VAL A 85 6.62 2.88 2.53
N VAL A 86 7.55 2.73 1.58
CA VAL A 86 8.99 2.88 1.82
C VAL A 86 9.50 4.04 0.99
N SER A 87 10.24 4.95 1.61
CA SER A 87 11.05 5.95 0.92
C SER A 87 12.49 5.90 1.43
N CYS A 88 13.43 5.75 0.50
CA CYS A 88 14.87 5.79 0.77
C CYS A 88 15.52 7.05 0.16
N ASP A 89 14.72 7.97 -0.33
CA ASP A 89 15.18 9.20 -0.98
C ASP A 89 15.50 10.28 0.06
N GLU A 90 16.68 10.88 -0.07
CA GLU A 90 17.15 11.94 0.82
C GLU A 90 16.19 13.15 0.86
N ARG A 91 15.45 13.41 -0.22
CA ARG A 91 14.48 14.49 -0.32
C ARG A 91 13.29 14.29 0.63
N ASP A 92 12.96 13.04 0.98
CA ASP A 92 11.92 12.72 1.96
C ASP A 92 12.46 12.66 3.41
N ARG A 93 13.76 12.88 3.63
CA ARG A 93 14.39 12.73 4.94
C ARG A 93 13.70 13.53 6.04
N PHE A 94 13.28 14.75 5.74
CA PHE A 94 12.60 15.64 6.69
C PHE A 94 11.11 15.82 6.40
N ALA A 95 10.54 15.01 5.53
CA ALA A 95 9.10 15.02 5.24
C ALA A 95 8.27 14.81 6.51
N ARG A 96 7.23 15.62 6.70
CA ARG A 96 6.31 15.60 7.85
C ARG A 96 4.89 15.27 7.44
N ASP A 97 4.39 15.86 6.36
CA ASP A 97 2.98 15.80 5.99
C ASP A 97 2.70 14.73 4.94
N PHE A 98 3.65 14.49 4.03
CA PHE A 98 3.56 13.46 2.98
C PHE A 98 4.95 13.06 2.46
N LEU A 99 5.02 11.87 1.87
CA LEU A 99 6.18 11.40 1.11
C LEU A 99 5.95 11.70 -0.38
N GLN A 100 7.00 12.14 -1.05
CA GLN A 100 6.96 12.50 -2.47
C GLN A 100 7.77 11.54 -3.34
N TYR A 101 8.73 10.84 -2.74
CA TYR A 101 9.71 10.02 -3.45
C TYR A 101 9.75 8.58 -2.93
N PRO A 102 8.58 7.91 -2.85
CA PRO A 102 8.53 6.52 -2.40
C PRO A 102 9.27 5.60 -3.39
N SER A 103 9.91 4.56 -2.87
CA SER A 103 10.52 3.49 -3.65
C SER A 103 9.66 2.23 -3.70
N LEU A 104 8.85 1.98 -2.67
CA LEU A 104 7.90 0.88 -2.59
C LEU A 104 6.59 1.37 -1.98
N ILE A 105 5.47 0.94 -2.55
CA ILE A 105 4.12 1.10 -2.01
C ILE A 105 3.45 -0.27 -1.99
N ALA A 106 2.76 -0.57 -0.89
CA ALA A 106 1.92 -1.76 -0.78
C ALA A 106 0.50 -1.37 -0.31
N GLU A 107 -0.50 -2.02 -0.91
CA GLU A 107 -1.92 -1.94 -0.53
C GLU A 107 -2.41 -3.35 -0.15
N VAL A 108 -3.06 -3.47 0.98
CA VAL A 108 -3.79 -4.66 1.37
C VAL A 108 -5.23 -4.48 0.92
N LEU A 109 -5.66 -5.32 0.01
CA LEU A 109 -6.94 -5.15 -0.67
C LEU A 109 -8.13 -5.31 0.28
N SER A 110 -9.18 -4.57 0.01
CA SER A 110 -10.47 -4.74 0.66
C SER A 110 -11.60 -4.62 -0.37
N PRO A 111 -12.78 -5.20 -0.13
CA PRO A 111 -13.90 -5.06 -1.07
C PRO A 111 -14.26 -3.60 -1.40
N ALA A 112 -13.99 -2.68 -0.47
CA ALA A 112 -14.29 -1.26 -0.65
C ALA A 112 -13.27 -0.51 -1.51
N THR A 113 -12.01 -0.93 -1.50
CA THR A 113 -10.89 -0.19 -2.11
C THR A 113 -10.26 -0.90 -3.31
N GLU A 114 -10.39 -2.23 -3.43
CA GLU A 114 -9.72 -3.06 -4.43
C GLU A 114 -9.81 -2.50 -5.86
N ALA A 115 -10.98 -2.07 -6.28
CA ALA A 115 -11.16 -1.53 -7.63
C ALA A 115 -10.34 -0.24 -7.86
N ARG A 116 -10.14 0.57 -6.80
CA ARG A 116 -9.31 1.78 -6.87
C ARG A 116 -7.82 1.45 -6.82
N ASP A 117 -7.44 0.52 -5.95
CA ASP A 117 -6.06 0.11 -5.75
C ASP A 117 -5.49 -0.58 -6.99
N ARG A 118 -6.31 -1.42 -7.67
CA ARG A 118 -5.99 -2.06 -8.96
C ARG A 118 -6.12 -1.13 -10.17
N GLY A 119 -6.77 0.00 -10.03
CA GLY A 119 -7.11 0.90 -11.12
C GLY A 119 -6.40 2.25 -11.01
N ILE A 120 -7.17 3.25 -10.56
CA ILE A 120 -6.73 4.65 -10.61
C ILE A 120 -5.54 4.95 -9.69
N LYS A 121 -5.45 4.36 -8.49
CA LYS A 121 -4.31 4.55 -7.59
C LYS A 121 -3.05 3.93 -8.17
N GLN A 122 -3.13 2.70 -8.70
CA GLN A 122 -2.02 2.06 -9.40
C GLN A 122 -1.47 2.94 -10.53
N GLN A 123 -2.34 3.46 -11.40
CA GLN A 123 -1.92 4.33 -12.49
C GLN A 123 -1.18 5.57 -11.97
N HIS A 124 -1.71 6.21 -10.93
CA HIS A 124 -1.10 7.39 -10.35
C HIS A 124 0.23 7.10 -9.65
N TYR A 125 0.32 6.00 -8.92
CA TYR A 125 1.56 5.57 -8.26
C TYR A 125 2.65 5.22 -9.27
N MET A 126 2.31 4.50 -10.34
CA MET A 126 3.26 4.12 -11.38
C MET A 126 3.88 5.31 -12.14
N LEU A 127 3.26 6.50 -12.06
CA LEU A 127 3.82 7.76 -12.60
C LEU A 127 4.83 8.43 -11.66
N ILE A 128 4.99 7.96 -10.42
CA ILE A 128 6.01 8.47 -9.49
C ILE A 128 7.37 7.93 -9.97
N GLU A 129 8.30 8.84 -10.26
CA GLU A 129 9.58 8.48 -10.89
C GLU A 129 10.46 7.57 -10.01
N THR A 130 10.41 7.75 -8.69
CA THR A 130 11.20 6.98 -7.74
C THR A 130 10.59 5.62 -7.39
N LEU A 131 9.28 5.42 -7.68
CA LEU A 131 8.62 4.17 -7.36
C LEU A 131 9.19 3.03 -8.20
N GLN A 132 9.70 2.01 -7.53
CA GLN A 132 10.27 0.81 -8.13
C GLN A 132 9.40 -0.42 -7.94
N THR A 133 8.58 -0.44 -6.89
CA THR A 133 7.76 -1.61 -6.56
C THR A 133 6.38 -1.17 -6.08
N TYR A 134 5.34 -1.78 -6.64
CA TYR A 134 3.96 -1.67 -6.17
C TYR A 134 3.42 -3.06 -5.87
N ILE A 135 2.88 -3.26 -4.67
CA ILE A 135 2.42 -4.56 -4.18
C ILE A 135 0.93 -4.47 -3.84
N LEU A 136 0.18 -5.50 -4.25
CA LEU A 136 -1.21 -5.73 -3.85
C LEU A 136 -1.30 -7.06 -3.12
N ILE A 137 -1.90 -7.07 -1.94
CA ILE A 137 -1.99 -8.26 -1.08
C ILE A 137 -3.46 -8.54 -0.79
N THR A 138 -3.91 -9.76 -1.03
CA THR A 138 -5.29 -10.20 -0.76
C THR A 138 -5.36 -10.80 0.65
N PRO A 139 -6.17 -10.26 1.59
CA PRO A 139 -6.20 -10.78 2.95
C PRO A 139 -7.02 -12.06 3.12
N GLU A 140 -7.97 -12.35 2.21
CA GLU A 140 -8.87 -13.51 2.31
C GLU A 140 -8.25 -14.83 1.84
N ARG A 141 -7.13 -14.78 1.15
CA ARG A 141 -6.39 -15.95 0.64
C ARG A 141 -4.94 -15.58 0.35
N PRO A 142 -4.01 -16.56 0.35
CA PRO A 142 -2.61 -16.31 0.03
C PRO A 142 -2.44 -15.91 -1.45
N ARG A 143 -2.50 -14.59 -1.68
CA ARG A 143 -2.28 -14.02 -3.01
C ARG A 143 -1.57 -12.69 -2.89
N ILE A 144 -0.48 -12.55 -3.64
CA ILE A 144 0.28 -11.33 -3.78
C ILE A 144 0.48 -11.01 -5.26
N GLU A 145 0.37 -9.75 -5.61
CA GLU A 145 0.63 -9.23 -6.94
C GLU A 145 1.68 -8.14 -6.82
N ILE A 146 2.71 -8.24 -7.63
CA ILE A 146 3.88 -7.37 -7.54
C ILE A 146 4.16 -6.78 -8.91
N TYR A 147 4.24 -5.47 -8.95
CA TYR A 147 4.71 -4.73 -10.10
C TYR A 147 6.09 -4.19 -9.77
N GLN A 148 7.10 -4.55 -10.55
CA GLN A 148 8.47 -4.09 -10.40
C GLN A 148 8.91 -3.31 -11.63
N ARG A 149 9.50 -2.13 -11.43
CA ARG A 149 9.99 -1.29 -12.52
C ARG A 149 11.31 -1.85 -13.03
N ARG A 150 11.40 -2.05 -14.33
CA ARG A 150 12.61 -2.48 -15.02
C ARG A 150 13.49 -1.28 -15.42
N SER A 151 14.72 -1.56 -15.79
CA SER A 151 15.68 -0.55 -16.26
C SER A 151 15.24 0.20 -17.52
N ASP A 152 14.37 -0.41 -18.34
CA ASP A 152 13.76 0.20 -19.52
C ASP A 152 12.47 1.00 -19.21
N LEU A 153 12.20 1.26 -17.94
CA LEU A 153 11.01 1.93 -17.41
C LEU A 153 9.69 1.15 -17.59
N ALA A 154 9.72 -0.04 -18.15
CA ALA A 154 8.57 -0.94 -18.19
C ALA A 154 8.29 -1.52 -16.79
N TRP A 155 7.06 -1.98 -16.59
CA TRP A 155 6.66 -2.67 -15.37
C TRP A 155 6.57 -4.17 -15.65
N GLU A 156 7.29 -4.96 -14.86
CA GLU A 156 7.13 -6.40 -14.80
C GLU A 156 6.05 -6.74 -13.78
N TYR A 157 5.16 -7.65 -14.13
CA TYR A 157 4.08 -8.10 -13.28
C TYR A 157 4.27 -9.56 -12.89
N LEU A 158 4.22 -9.83 -11.60
CA LEU A 158 4.20 -11.15 -10.99
C LEU A 158 2.92 -11.31 -10.19
N SER A 159 2.22 -12.42 -10.36
CA SER A 159 1.10 -12.81 -9.49
C SER A 159 1.35 -14.21 -8.95
N LEU A 160 1.34 -14.34 -7.64
CA LEU A 160 1.40 -15.60 -6.93
C LEU A 160 0.09 -15.79 -6.16
N ALA A 161 -0.55 -16.92 -6.39
CA ALA A 161 -1.75 -17.33 -5.67
C ALA A 161 -1.63 -18.84 -5.38
N ILE A 162 -1.74 -19.19 -4.11
CA ILE A 162 -1.66 -20.59 -3.65
C ILE A 162 -2.79 -20.89 -2.68
N GLU A 163 -3.11 -22.15 -2.52
CA GLU A 163 -4.07 -22.57 -1.50
C GLU A 163 -3.47 -22.39 -0.10
N PRO A 164 -4.28 -22.09 0.92
CA PRO A 164 -3.80 -21.93 2.29
C PRO A 164 -3.02 -23.12 2.83
N THR A 165 -3.38 -24.33 2.42
CA THR A 165 -2.70 -25.58 2.77
C THR A 165 -1.29 -25.66 2.21
N ASP A 166 -1.07 -25.07 1.04
CA ASP A 166 0.20 -25.13 0.33
C ASP A 166 1.24 -24.11 0.86
N LEU A 167 0.82 -23.13 1.67
CA LEU A 167 1.75 -22.21 2.32
C LEU A 167 2.80 -22.92 3.19
N VAL A 168 2.49 -24.12 3.68
CA VAL A 168 3.38 -24.92 4.54
C VAL A 168 4.30 -25.82 3.73
N GLU A 169 3.80 -26.38 2.61
CA GLU A 169 4.49 -27.41 1.83
C GLU A 169 5.27 -26.84 0.63
N ASN A 170 4.74 -25.78 0.02
CA ASN A 170 5.27 -25.19 -1.22
C ASN A 170 5.38 -23.66 -1.12
N ASP A 171 5.89 -23.14 -0.01
CA ASP A 171 5.98 -21.72 0.26
C ASP A 171 6.86 -20.99 -0.79
N PRO A 172 6.27 -20.21 -1.70
CA PRO A 172 7.03 -19.55 -2.75
C PRO A 172 7.87 -18.41 -2.22
N GLU A 173 9.09 -18.29 -2.73
CA GLU A 173 9.94 -17.14 -2.48
C GLU A 173 9.56 -15.96 -3.37
N ILE A 174 9.57 -14.79 -2.77
CA ILE A 174 9.31 -13.50 -3.41
C ILE A 174 10.60 -12.70 -3.39
N HIS A 175 10.97 -12.15 -4.53
CA HIS A 175 12.14 -11.29 -4.64
C HIS A 175 11.72 -9.85 -5.00
N ILE A 176 12.05 -8.90 -4.12
CA ILE A 176 11.89 -7.46 -4.36
C ILE A 176 13.23 -6.90 -4.81
N THR A 177 13.39 -6.75 -6.12
CA THR A 177 14.64 -6.35 -6.76
C THR A 177 15.14 -5.00 -6.25
N SER A 178 14.27 -4.01 -6.12
CA SER A 178 14.61 -2.65 -5.70
C SER A 178 15.18 -2.56 -4.29
N LEU A 179 14.89 -3.54 -3.43
CA LEU A 179 15.38 -3.61 -2.05
C LEU A 179 16.43 -4.70 -1.86
N ASN A 180 16.70 -5.52 -2.88
CA ASN A 180 17.51 -6.74 -2.79
C ASN A 180 17.05 -7.60 -1.59
N LEU A 181 15.76 -7.87 -1.53
CA LEU A 181 15.09 -8.61 -0.46
C LEU A 181 14.40 -9.84 -1.02
N THR A 182 14.70 -11.00 -0.45
CA THR A 182 13.98 -12.25 -0.73
C THR A 182 13.32 -12.76 0.54
N PHE A 183 12.09 -13.21 0.45
CA PHE A 183 11.31 -13.73 1.58
C PHE A 183 10.24 -14.72 1.11
N SER A 184 9.84 -15.61 2.01
CA SER A 184 8.75 -16.55 1.76
C SER A 184 7.38 -15.90 1.91
N LEU A 185 6.43 -16.28 1.07
CA LEU A 185 5.07 -15.71 1.07
C LEU A 185 4.37 -15.91 2.44
N SER A 186 4.64 -17.02 3.12
CA SER A 186 4.08 -17.33 4.45
C SER A 186 4.36 -16.24 5.49
N ILE A 187 5.48 -15.53 5.40
CA ILE A 187 5.83 -14.44 6.32
C ILE A 187 4.77 -13.33 6.29
N ILE A 188 4.22 -13.03 5.11
CA ILE A 188 3.18 -12.00 4.96
C ILE A 188 1.87 -12.44 5.62
N TYR A 189 1.60 -13.75 5.62
CA TYR A 189 0.36 -14.34 6.14
C TYR A 189 0.54 -14.98 7.54
N GLU A 190 1.64 -14.69 8.22
CA GLU A 190 1.85 -15.18 9.59
C GLU A 190 0.71 -14.74 10.51
N ASN A 191 0.14 -15.69 11.25
CA ASN A 191 -1.03 -15.50 12.13
C ASN A 191 -2.32 -15.08 11.41
N ILE A 192 -2.44 -15.31 10.10
CA ILE A 192 -3.69 -15.16 9.35
C ILE A 192 -4.39 -16.51 9.26
N ASN A 193 -5.65 -16.53 9.69
CA ASN A 193 -6.50 -17.71 9.54
C ASN A 193 -7.43 -17.51 8.35
N PHE A 194 -7.32 -18.36 7.34
CA PHE A 194 -8.21 -18.35 6.18
C PHE A 194 -9.49 -19.14 6.49
N PRO A 195 -10.68 -18.64 6.08
CA PRO A 195 -11.92 -19.41 6.22
C PRO A 195 -11.77 -20.73 5.43
N SER A 196 -12.04 -21.87 6.05
CA SER A 196 -12.20 -23.11 5.32
C SER A 196 -13.51 -23.05 4.50
N GLU A 197 -13.52 -23.58 3.28
CA GLU A 197 -14.72 -23.62 2.42
C GLU A 197 -15.93 -24.28 3.09
N THR A 198 -15.72 -25.01 4.18
CA THR A 198 -16.77 -25.70 4.96
C THR A 198 -17.63 -24.78 5.82
N ASN A 199 -17.30 -23.50 6.00
CA ASN A 199 -18.02 -22.58 6.88
C ASN A 199 -18.82 -21.49 6.13
N ALA A 200 -19.02 -21.61 4.84
CA ALA A 200 -19.89 -20.77 4.04
C ALA A 200 -21.31 -21.36 4.01
N LEU A 201 -22.04 -21.29 5.12
CA LEU A 201 -23.49 -21.55 5.21
C LEU A 201 -24.19 -20.33 5.80
#